data_dda938e53924f43b2640ef7ae910c7bb
#
_entry.id   dda938e53924f43b2640ef7ae910c7bb
#
_cell.length_a   1.000
_cell.length_b   1.000
_cell.length_c   1.000
_cell.angle_alpha   90.00
_cell.angle_beta   90.00
_cell.angle_gamma   90.00
#
_symmetry.space_group_name_H-M   'P 1'
#
loop_
_entity.id
_entity.type
_entity.pdbx_description
1 polymer ?
#
loop_
_entity_poly.entity_id
_entity_poly.type
_entity_poly.pdbx_seq_one_letter_code
_entity_poly.pdbx_strand_id
1 'polypeptide(L)'
;DNLKNQDMKRKRHSKSAFQQCRYYEVDNIFEYMVETYINGNFSTFRELYHELNKEARKDFIGFLLVECSPQYHIEILQEIV
;
A
#
# COMPACT_ATOMS: atom_id res chain seq x y z
N ASP A 1 -19.72 11.55 -14.70
CA ASP A 1 -19.51 11.16 -14.43
C ASP A 1 -19.31 10.79 -14.43
N ASN A 2 -19.36 11.31 -14.86
CA ASN A 2 -18.99 10.84 -14.63
C ASN A 2 -18.45 10.54 -14.58
N LEU A 3 -18.27 10.99 -14.85
CA LEU A 3 -17.63 10.64 -14.57
C LEU A 3 -17.29 10.25 -14.15
N LYS A 4 -17.30 10.51 -14.08
CA LYS A 4 -16.75 10.06 -13.51
C LYS A 4 -16.43 9.21 -13.01
N ASN A 5 -16.50 9.32 -13.45
CA ASN A 5 -16.03 8.38 -12.96
C ASN A 5 -15.52 7.60 -13.12
N GLN A 6 -15.36 7.84 -13.56
CA GLN A 6 -14.71 7.12 -13.68
C GLN A 6 -13.96 6.79 -13.50
N ASP A 7 -13.78 7.46 -13.57
CA ASP A 7 -12.86 7.06 -13.24
C ASP A 7 -12.62 6.53 -12.55
N MET A 8 -13.08 6.72 -12.39
CA MET A 8 -12.68 6.12 -11.80
C MET A 8 -12.36 5.29 -11.75
N LYS A 9 -12.67 5.16 -12.14
CA LYS A 9 -12.25 4.26 -12.17
C LYS A 9 -11.30 3.75 -12.34
N ARG A 10 -11.42 4.08 -12.65
CA ARG A 10 -10.42 3.65 -12.85
C ARG A 10 -9.55 3.59 -11.88
N LYS A 11 -9.19 2.70 -11.59
CA LYS A 11 -8.46 2.53 -10.57
C LYS A 11 -7.14 2.94 -10.76
N ARG A 12 -6.59 3.51 -9.87
CA ARG A 12 -5.40 4.00 -10.02
C ARG A 12 -4.44 3.09 -9.53
N HIS A 13 -3.43 2.74 -10.24
CA HIS A 13 -2.32 1.93 -9.83
C HIS A 13 -1.05 2.75 -9.87
N SER A 14 -1.16 4.03 -9.61
CA SER A 14 -0.05 4.95 -9.73
C SER A 14 -0.10 6.06 -8.70
N LYS A 15 -0.51 5.75 -7.50
CA LYS A 15 -0.59 6.75 -6.46
C LYS A 15 0.74 6.86 -5.73
N SER A 16 1.14 8.09 -5.42
CA SER A 16 2.28 8.29 -4.53
C SER A 16 1.85 7.92 -3.11
N ALA A 17 2.84 7.76 -2.23
CA ALA A 17 2.54 7.48 -0.83
C ALA A 17 1.65 8.58 -0.25
N PHE A 18 1.94 9.82 -0.59
CA PHE A 18 1.17 10.96 -0.09
C PHE A 18 -0.29 10.87 -0.56
N GLN A 19 -0.49 10.55 -1.83
CA GLN A 19 -1.85 10.43 -2.38
C GLN A 19 -2.61 9.30 -1.70
N GLN A 20 -1.94 8.21 -1.41
CA GLN A 20 -2.56 7.08 -0.74
C GLN A 20 -2.94 7.46 0.69
N CYS A 21 -2.07 8.20 1.39
CA CYS A 21 -2.39 8.68 2.72
C CYS A 21 -3.66 9.51 2.71
N ARG A 22 -3.78 10.39 1.75
CA ARG A 22 -4.96 11.25 1.66
C ARG A 22 -6.20 10.45 1.31
N TYR A 23 -6.05 9.51 0.39
CA TYR A 23 -7.20 8.72 -0.04
C TYR A 23 -7.78 7.90 1.10
N TYR A 24 -6.92 7.30 1.92
CA TYR A 24 -7.38 6.45 3.02
C TYR A 24 -7.45 7.21 4.34
N GLU A 25 -7.11 8.49 4.33
CA GLU A 25 -7.20 9.33 5.52
C GLU A 25 -6.35 8.79 6.67
N VAL A 26 -5.12 8.45 6.35
CA VAL A 26 -4.17 7.95 7.35
C VAL A 26 -2.92 8.81 7.32
N ASP A 27 -2.20 8.85 8.43
CA ASP A 27 -0.99 9.64 8.54
C ASP A 27 0.18 8.98 7.83
N ASN A 28 0.27 7.66 7.89
CA ASN A 28 1.38 6.93 7.29
C ASN A 28 0.83 5.70 6.62
N ILE A 29 0.80 5.73 5.30
CA ILE A 29 0.21 4.63 4.53
C ILE A 29 1.01 3.33 4.73
N PHE A 30 2.32 3.43 4.93
CA PHE A 30 3.13 2.23 5.08
C PHE A 30 2.82 1.53 6.40
N GLU A 31 2.65 2.30 7.48
CA GLU A 31 2.22 1.73 8.75
C GLU A 31 0.85 1.07 8.62
N TYR A 32 -0.04 1.75 7.94
CA TYR A 32 -1.38 1.25 7.74
C TYR A 32 -1.35 -0.09 6.98
N MET A 33 -0.48 -0.17 5.96
CA MET A 33 -0.34 -1.40 5.20
C MET A 33 0.18 -2.55 6.06
N VAL A 34 1.18 -2.28 6.88
CA VAL A 34 1.73 -3.33 7.75
C VAL A 34 0.69 -3.78 8.76
N GLU A 35 -0.05 -2.84 9.33
CA GLU A 35 -1.12 -3.19 10.27
C GLU A 35 -2.18 -4.04 9.60
N THR A 36 -2.52 -3.69 8.36
CA THR A 36 -3.50 -4.45 7.59
C THR A 36 -3.04 -5.89 7.42
N TYR A 37 -1.76 -6.07 7.12
CA TYR A 37 -1.19 -7.40 6.98
C TYR A 37 -1.24 -8.15 8.33
N ILE A 38 -0.82 -7.50 9.40
CA ILE A 38 -0.76 -8.14 10.71
C ILE A 38 -2.14 -8.56 11.18
N ASN A 39 -3.16 -7.78 10.83
CA ASN A 39 -4.53 -8.11 11.19
C ASN A 39 -5.13 -9.22 10.33
N GLY A 40 -4.38 -9.75 9.39
CA GLY A 40 -4.84 -10.86 8.56
C GLY A 40 -5.61 -10.46 7.33
N ASN A 41 -5.67 -9.17 7.01
CA ASN A 41 -6.40 -8.68 5.85
C ASN A 41 -5.47 -8.67 4.63
N PHE A 42 -5.08 -9.85 4.19
CA PHE A 42 -4.06 -9.99 3.15
C PHE A 42 -4.52 -9.45 1.81
N SER A 43 -5.78 -9.67 1.45
CA SER A 43 -6.29 -9.15 0.18
C SER A 43 -6.21 -7.64 0.15
N THR A 44 -6.63 -6.99 1.23
CA THR A 44 -6.59 -5.54 1.32
C THR A 44 -5.15 -5.05 1.26
N PHE A 45 -4.25 -5.74 1.95
CA PHE A 45 -2.84 -5.36 1.91
C PHE A 45 -2.31 -5.37 0.48
N ARG A 46 -2.61 -6.44 -0.28
CA ARG A 46 -2.14 -6.54 -1.65
C ARG A 46 -2.72 -5.43 -2.52
N GLU A 47 -3.99 -5.10 -2.33
CA GLU A 47 -4.61 -4.01 -3.07
C GLU A 47 -3.93 -2.68 -2.80
N LEU A 48 -3.65 -2.42 -1.53
CA LEU A 48 -2.98 -1.18 -1.16
C LEU A 48 -1.62 -1.07 -1.83
N TYR A 49 -0.88 -2.15 -1.83
CA TYR A 49 0.44 -2.16 -2.45
C TYR A 49 0.34 -1.91 -3.95
N HIS A 50 -0.59 -2.58 -4.62
CA HIS A 50 -0.70 -2.47 -6.07
C HIS A 50 -1.22 -1.12 -6.53
N GLU A 51 -1.88 -0.37 -5.65
CA GLU A 51 -2.33 0.97 -5.98
C GLU A 51 -1.19 1.99 -5.93
N LEU A 52 -0.08 1.66 -5.30
CA LEU A 52 1.06 2.55 -5.22
C LEU A 52 1.81 2.59 -6.55
N ASN A 53 2.43 3.74 -6.85
CA ASN A 53 3.27 3.82 -8.02
C ASN A 53 4.60 3.13 -7.71
N LYS A 54 5.46 3.03 -8.73
CA LYS A 54 6.70 2.30 -8.60
C LYS A 54 7.58 2.86 -7.49
N GLU A 55 7.68 4.16 -7.44
CA GLU A 55 8.54 4.81 -6.46
C GLU A 55 8.05 4.58 -5.05
N ALA A 56 6.73 4.69 -4.85
CA ALA A 56 6.15 4.45 -3.54
C ALA A 56 6.31 3.00 -3.11
N ARG A 57 6.27 2.06 -4.06
CA ARG A 57 6.51 0.66 -3.72
C ARG A 57 7.93 0.45 -3.22
N LYS A 58 8.90 1.11 -3.85
CA LYS A 58 10.28 1.03 -3.39
C LYS A 58 10.41 1.63 -2.00
N ASP A 59 9.73 2.74 -1.77
CA ASP A 59 9.76 3.38 -0.46
C ASP A 59 9.14 2.48 0.59
N PHE A 60 8.07 1.76 0.24
CA PHE A 60 7.46 0.83 1.18
C PHE A 60 8.44 -0.28 1.57
N ILE A 61 9.16 -0.81 0.59
CA ILE A 61 10.14 -1.86 0.87
C ILE A 61 11.21 -1.33 1.83
N GLY A 62 11.68 -0.11 1.58
CA GLY A 62 12.65 0.53 2.47
C GLY A 62 12.11 0.68 3.88
N PHE A 63 10.86 1.13 3.99
CA PHE A 63 10.21 1.26 5.28
C PHE A 63 10.14 -0.09 6.00
N LEU A 64 9.75 -1.12 5.26
CA LEU A 64 9.62 -2.46 5.81
C LEU A 64 10.93 -2.95 6.40
N LEU A 65 12.01 -2.77 5.66
CA LEU A 65 13.31 -3.26 6.09
C LEU A 65 13.87 -2.52 7.29
N VAL A 66 13.51 -1.25 7.44
CA VAL A 66 14.03 -0.42 8.51
C VAL A 66 13.15 -0.44 9.75
N GLU A 67 11.83 -0.34 9.55
CA GLU A 67 10.91 -0.11 10.66
C GLU A 67 10.25 -1.37 11.20
N CYS A 68 10.25 -2.46 10.45
CA CYS A 68 9.57 -3.68 10.89
C CYS A 68 10.57 -4.72 11.37
N SER A 69 10.09 -5.60 12.24
CA SER A 69 10.93 -6.69 12.72
C SER A 69 11.31 -7.61 11.58
N PRO A 70 12.53 -8.11 11.55
CA PRO A 70 12.98 -8.98 10.46
C PRO A 70 12.09 -10.20 10.23
N GLN A 71 11.42 -10.66 11.27
CA GLN A 71 10.57 -11.84 11.12
C GLN A 71 9.42 -11.61 10.16
N TYR A 72 9.04 -10.35 9.93
CA TYR A 72 7.94 -10.04 9.01
C TYR A 72 8.41 -9.77 7.59
N HIS A 73 9.71 -9.57 7.39
CA HIS A 73 10.20 -9.14 6.07
C HIS A 73 9.85 -10.12 4.98
N ILE A 74 10.19 -11.38 5.17
CA ILE A 74 9.97 -12.38 4.13
C ILE A 74 8.49 -12.64 3.93
N GLU A 75 7.74 -12.72 5.03
CA GLU A 75 6.32 -12.99 4.96
C GLU A 75 5.59 -11.92 4.15
N ILE A 76 5.89 -10.65 4.46
CA ILE A 76 5.21 -9.56 3.78
C ILE A 76 5.63 -9.49 2.33
N LEU A 77 6.92 -9.68 2.05
CA LEU A 77 7.40 -9.65 0.68
C LEU A 77 6.76 -10.75 -0.16
N GLN A 78 6.50 -11.91 0.44
CA GLN A 78 5.86 -12.99 -0.29
C GLN A 78 4.43 -12.66 -0.68
N GLU A 79 3.78 -11.80 0.08
CA GLU A 79 2.40 -11.42 -0.25
C GLU A 79 2.33 -10.51 -1.46
N ILE A 80 3.40 -9.81 -1.79
CA ILE A 80 3.36 -8.81 -2.85
C ILE A 80 4.16 -9.18 -4.09
N VAL A 81 4.77 -10.36 -4.13
CA VAL A 81 5.48 -10.80 -5.34
C VAL A 81 4.60 -11.66 -6.21
#